data_1a245c3ab17d6914c707d1746c7efc37
#
_entry.id   1a245c3ab17d6914c707d1746c7efc37
#
_cell.length_a   1.000
_cell.length_b   1.000
_cell.length_c   1.000
_cell.angle_alpha   90.00
_cell.angle_beta   90.00
_cell.angle_gamma   90.00
#
_symmetry.space_group_name_H-M   'P 1'
#
loop_
_entity.id
_entity.type
_entity.pdbx_description
1 polymer ?
#
loop_
_entity_poly.entity_id
_entity_poly.type
_entity_poly.pdbx_seq_one_letter_code
_entity_poly.pdbx_strand_id
1 'polypeptide(L)' 'LRLEVRTDNAAAIGLYERHGFRRIGRYARYYGDGTDAWRYEKTLG' A
#
# COMPACT_ATOMS: atom_id res chain seq x y z
N LEU A 1 1.58 6.42 10.57
CA LEU A 1 1.07 6.72 9.23
C LEU A 1 0.58 5.45 8.56
N ARG A 2 -0.58 5.53 7.93
CA ARG A 2 -1.15 4.42 7.17
C ARG A 2 -1.60 4.92 5.82
N LEU A 3 -1.45 4.06 4.81
CA LEU A 3 -1.92 4.38 3.47
C LEU A 3 -2.31 3.11 2.74
N GLU A 4 -3.04 3.28 1.65
CA GLU A 4 -3.39 2.20 0.74
C GLU A 4 -2.80 2.51 -0.62
N VAL A 5 -2.33 1.48 -1.32
CA VAL A 5 -1.76 1.61 -2.65
C VAL A 5 -2.29 0.48 -3.54
N ARG A 6 -2.55 0.80 -4.81
CA ARG A 6 -3.02 -0.21 -5.77
C ARG A 6 -1.97 -1.30 -5.92
N THR A 7 -2.42 -2.55 -5.98
CA THR A 7 -1.51 -3.69 -6.10
C THR A 7 -0.77 -3.69 -7.44
N ASP A 8 -1.29 -2.98 -8.45
CA ASP A 8 -0.67 -2.87 -9.76
C ASP A 8 0.26 -1.67 -9.90
N ASN A 9 0.44 -0.89 -8.83
CA ASN A 9 1.30 0.30 -8.88
C ASN A 9 2.66 -0.01 -8.29
N ALA A 10 3.50 -0.68 -9.09
CA ALA A 10 4.81 -1.12 -8.63
C ALA A 10 5.72 0.03 -8.22
N ALA A 11 5.62 1.16 -8.91
CA ALA A 11 6.45 2.33 -8.59
C ALA A 11 6.13 2.89 -7.21
N ALA A 12 4.84 3.00 -6.88
CA ALA A 12 4.43 3.49 -5.57
C ALA A 12 4.80 2.49 -4.47
N ILE A 13 4.60 1.20 -4.72
CA ILE A 13 4.96 0.15 -3.77
C ILE A 13 6.45 0.24 -3.43
N GLY A 14 7.29 0.32 -4.44
CA GLY A 14 8.74 0.43 -4.22
C GLY A 14 9.12 1.69 -3.48
N LEU A 15 8.45 2.81 -3.80
CA LEU A 15 8.69 4.08 -3.13
C LEU A 15 8.40 3.98 -1.63
N TYR A 16 7.22 3.47 -1.27
CA TYR A 16 6.83 3.38 0.14
C TYR A 16 7.71 2.40 0.90
N GLU A 17 8.06 1.28 0.30
CA GLU A 17 8.93 0.31 0.98
C GLU A 17 10.32 0.89 1.23
N ARG A 18 10.85 1.68 0.29
CA ARG A 18 12.12 2.36 0.50
C ARG A 18 12.06 3.42 1.60
N HIS A 19 10.89 3.97 1.86
CA HIS A 19 10.70 4.96 2.90
C HIS A 19 10.33 4.35 4.25
N GLY A 20 10.44 3.03 4.39
CA GLY A 20 10.24 2.37 5.66
C GLY A 20 8.81 1.95 5.95
N PHE A 21 7.91 2.07 4.98
CA PHE A 21 6.56 1.54 5.13
C PHE A 21 6.56 0.03 5.02
N ARG A 22 5.74 -0.63 5.82
CA ARG A 22 5.60 -2.09 5.80
C ARG A 22 4.19 -2.46 5.38
N ARG A 23 4.10 -3.52 4.58
CA ARG A 23 2.81 -4.06 4.16
C ARG A 23 2.17 -4.78 5.33
N ILE A 24 0.96 -4.37 5.70
CA ILE A 24 0.26 -4.94 6.84
C ILE A 24 -1.06 -5.61 6.47
N GLY A 25 -1.52 -5.49 5.23
CA GLY A 25 -2.75 -6.14 4.83
C GLY A 25 -3.10 -5.91 3.37
N ARG A 26 -4.18 -6.54 2.94
CA ARG A 26 -4.71 -6.40 1.58
C ARG A 26 -6.22 -6.23 1.64
N TYR A 27 -6.73 -5.29 0.86
CA TYR A 27 -8.17 -5.10 0.69
C TYR A 27 -8.55 -5.50 -0.72
N ALA A 28 -9.38 -6.54 -0.83
CA ALA A 28 -9.86 -6.99 -2.13
C ALA A 28 -10.85 -5.97 -2.68
N ARG A 29 -10.73 -5.69 -3.98
CA ARG A 29 -11.65 -4.81 -4.72
C ARG A 29 -11.79 -3.44 -4.06
N TYR A 30 -10.68 -2.90 -3.60
CA TYR A 30 -10.70 -1.62 -2.88
C TYR A 30 -11.05 -0.45 -3.80
N TYR A 31 -10.57 -0.49 -5.05
CA TYR A 31 -10.82 0.56 -6.02
C TYR A 31 -12.05 0.22 -6.88
N GLY A 32 -12.65 1.25 -7.47
CA GLY A 32 -13.88 1.08 -8.22
C GLY A 32 -13.79 0.18 -9.45
N ASP A 33 -12.57 -0.05 -9.97
CA ASP A 33 -12.34 -0.94 -11.09
C ASP A 33 -12.09 -2.40 -10.66
N GLY A 34 -12.24 -2.70 -9.38
CA GLY A 34 -12.03 -4.03 -8.85
C GLY A 34 -10.58 -4.35 -8.46
N THR A 35 -9.67 -3.39 -8.57
CA THR A 35 -8.27 -3.60 -8.21
C THR A 35 -8.13 -3.67 -6.70
N ASP A 36 -7.32 -4.61 -6.23
CA ASP A 36 -7.00 -4.73 -4.81
C ASP A 36 -6.05 -3.62 -4.36
N ALA A 37 -6.02 -3.38 -3.06
CA ALA A 37 -5.10 -2.44 -2.45
C ALA A 37 -4.23 -3.14 -1.42
N TRP A 38 -2.95 -2.75 -1.35
CA TRP A 38 -2.09 -3.10 -0.24
C TRP A 38 -2.20 -2.02 0.82
N ARG A 39 -2.30 -2.41 2.06
CA ARG A 39 -2.24 -1.47 3.18
C ARG A 39 -0.83 -1.44 3.73
N TYR A 40 -0.30 -0.23 3.88
CA TYR A 40 1.03 0.00 4.42
C TYR A 40 0.97 0.86 5.65
N GLU A 41 1.92 0.65 6.54
CA GLU A 41 2.03 1.40 7.78
C GLU A 41 3.48 1.76 8.02
N LYS A 42 3.69 2.95 8.56
CA LYS A 42 4.99 3.39 9.02
C LYS A 42 4.87 3.92 10.43
N THR A 43 5.72 3.42 11.30
CA THR A 43 5.80 3.90 12.68
C THR A 43 6.67 5.15 12.71
N LEU A 44 6.21 6.18 13.40
CA LEU A 44 6.96 7.42 13.61
C LEU A 44 7.66 7.36 14.96
N GLY A 45 8.94 7.55 14.96
CA GLY A 45 9.71 7.60 16.20
C GLY A 45 10.71 6.52 16.38
#